data_2027325103f1b44084dfa4cddd7a0653
#
_entry.id   2027325103f1b44084dfa4cddd7a0653
#
_cell.length_a   1.000
_cell.length_b   1.000
_cell.length_c   1.000
_cell.angle_alpha   90.00
_cell.angle_beta   90.00
_cell.angle_gamma   90.00
#
_symmetry.space_group_name_H-M   'P 1'
#
loop_
_entity.id
_entity.type
_entity.pdbx_description
1 polymer ?
#
loop_
_entity_poly.entity_id
_entity_poly.type
_entity_poly.pdbx_seq_one_letter_code
_entity_poly.pdbx_strand_id
1 'polypeptide(L)'
;MAVTIKPGESYGFFTDTSICIGCKACEVACKEWNQLQGDTPKFLGDSYDNTGQLDDQNWRHVKFIDDVPSQSVDAGNGKAFLMMSDVCKHCKHASCMDVCPTGAIIRTEFDTVFIQQDVCNGCRNCIAACPYSVIALNPATGTAHKCTLCYDRLQGGLQPACAKACPTQSIQFGPLAELQQAADVRLAALHSQGVTQAQLYGRDDTVYGGLNAFFLLMDKPETYGLPNAANAGLPSRNDVGGYLAALVTAALGVIAGIVAFRRRGTP
;
A
#
# COMPACT_ATOMS: atom_id res chain seq x y z
N MET A 1 2.79 24.87 -1.39
CA MET A 1 3.62 25.22 -2.55
C MET A 1 3.19 24.41 -3.75
N ALA A 2 3.23 24.94 -4.97
CA ALA A 2 2.95 24.15 -6.16
C ALA A 2 4.15 23.22 -6.42
N VAL A 3 3.93 21.91 -6.42
CA VAL A 3 4.96 20.91 -6.76
C VAL A 3 5.08 20.86 -8.28
N THR A 4 6.29 21.07 -8.81
CA THR A 4 6.54 20.85 -10.23
C THR A 4 6.78 19.37 -10.46
N ILE A 5 5.84 18.71 -11.14
CA ILE A 5 5.88 17.28 -11.41
C ILE A 5 6.67 17.02 -12.69
N LYS A 6 7.69 16.15 -12.61
CA LYS A 6 8.58 15.80 -13.72
C LYS A 6 8.60 14.30 -13.95
N PRO A 7 8.46 13.81 -15.19
CA PRO A 7 8.70 12.41 -15.51
C PRO A 7 10.13 11.97 -15.14
N GLY A 8 10.26 10.72 -14.67
CA GLY A 8 11.54 10.16 -14.24
C GLY A 8 11.90 10.40 -12.78
N GLU A 9 11.06 11.10 -12.03
CA GLU A 9 11.18 11.34 -10.60
C GLU A 9 10.15 10.51 -9.83
N SER A 10 10.54 9.96 -8.66
CA SER A 10 9.64 9.17 -7.80
C SER A 10 8.77 10.10 -6.97
N TYR A 11 7.46 9.92 -7.05
CA TYR A 11 6.47 10.67 -6.28
C TYR A 11 5.70 9.76 -5.33
N GLY A 12 5.20 10.34 -4.25
CA GLY A 12 4.47 9.56 -3.27
C GLY A 12 3.61 10.39 -2.33
N PHE A 13 3.13 9.70 -1.29
CA PHE A 13 2.44 10.29 -0.16
C PHE A 13 3.22 10.08 1.12
N PHE A 14 3.31 11.13 1.92
CA PHE A 14 3.58 11.05 3.33
C PHE A 14 2.28 11.34 4.08
N THR A 15 1.80 10.39 4.89
CA THR A 15 0.58 10.55 5.70
C THR A 15 0.95 10.62 7.17
N ASP A 16 0.80 11.82 7.76
CA ASP A 16 1.01 12.07 9.19
C ASP A 16 -0.31 11.81 9.93
N THR A 17 -0.42 10.69 10.64
CA THR A 17 -1.63 10.33 11.38
C THR A 17 -1.83 11.17 12.63
N SER A 18 -0.79 11.86 13.13
CA SER A 18 -0.87 12.69 14.34
C SER A 18 -1.73 13.95 14.16
N ILE A 19 -1.94 14.38 12.90
CA ILE A 19 -2.72 15.55 12.56
C ILE A 19 -3.96 15.24 11.69
N CYS A 20 -4.24 13.95 11.49
CA CYS A 20 -5.47 13.53 10.82
C CYS A 20 -6.67 13.76 11.72
N ILE A 21 -7.68 14.46 11.22
CA ILE A 21 -8.91 14.78 11.97
C ILE A 21 -10.12 13.93 11.53
N GLY A 22 -9.90 12.89 10.70
CA GLY A 22 -10.97 11.99 10.26
C GLY A 22 -12.08 12.62 9.42
N CYS A 23 -11.87 13.78 8.83
CA CYS A 23 -12.92 14.55 8.12
C CYS A 23 -13.41 13.91 6.81
N LYS A 24 -12.77 12.84 6.32
CA LYS A 24 -13.09 12.12 5.07
C LYS A 24 -13.04 12.95 3.78
N ALA A 25 -12.59 14.21 3.81
CA ALA A 25 -12.45 15.05 2.61
C ALA A 25 -11.59 14.38 1.52
N CYS A 26 -10.58 13.60 1.92
CA CYS A 26 -9.72 12.84 1.01
C CYS A 26 -10.46 11.69 0.31
N GLU A 27 -11.42 11.03 0.97
CA GLU A 27 -12.27 9.99 0.37
C GLU A 27 -13.20 10.61 -0.67
N VAL A 28 -13.90 11.68 -0.29
CA VAL A 28 -14.84 12.39 -1.19
C VAL A 28 -14.09 12.90 -2.42
N ALA A 29 -12.94 13.55 -2.24
CA ALA A 29 -12.16 14.07 -3.36
C ALA A 29 -11.63 12.95 -4.28
N CYS A 30 -11.28 11.78 -3.71
CA CYS A 30 -10.86 10.62 -4.49
C CYS A 30 -12.02 10.05 -5.30
N LYS A 31 -13.19 9.87 -4.69
CA LYS A 31 -14.40 9.39 -5.38
C LYS A 31 -14.83 10.33 -6.50
N GLU A 32 -14.91 11.61 -6.20
CA GLU A 32 -15.35 12.63 -7.17
C GLU A 32 -14.41 12.71 -8.38
N TRP A 33 -13.10 12.75 -8.14
CA TRP A 33 -12.13 12.85 -9.23
C TRP A 33 -12.11 11.60 -10.11
N ASN A 34 -12.13 10.41 -9.50
CA ASN A 34 -12.04 9.15 -10.23
C ASN A 34 -13.40 8.60 -10.66
N GLN A 35 -14.50 9.34 -10.46
CA GLN A 35 -15.88 8.97 -10.81
C GLN A 35 -16.27 7.61 -10.23
N LEU A 36 -15.83 7.34 -8.97
CA LEU A 36 -16.17 6.12 -8.26
C LEU A 36 -17.57 6.22 -7.66
N GLN A 37 -18.27 5.10 -7.64
CA GLN A 37 -19.62 5.07 -7.08
C GLN A 37 -19.60 5.38 -5.58
N GLY A 38 -20.66 6.05 -5.11
CA GLY A 38 -20.90 6.23 -3.69
C GLY A 38 -21.25 4.90 -3.02
N ASP A 39 -20.88 4.78 -1.74
CA ASP A 39 -21.28 3.62 -0.95
C ASP A 39 -22.80 3.62 -0.74
N THR A 40 -23.38 2.43 -0.74
CA THR A 40 -24.75 2.27 -0.24
C THR A 40 -24.74 2.65 1.25
N PRO A 41 -25.58 3.59 1.68
CA PRO A 41 -25.63 3.97 3.09
C PRO A 41 -25.87 2.76 3.97
N LYS A 42 -24.97 2.50 4.91
CA LYS A 42 -25.06 1.42 5.89
C LYS A 42 -24.82 2.01 7.27
N PHE A 43 -25.58 1.54 8.23
CA PHE A 43 -25.30 1.82 9.64
C PHE A 43 -24.65 0.56 10.23
N LEU A 44 -23.34 0.60 10.48
CA LEU A 44 -22.59 -0.53 11.02
C LEU A 44 -22.74 -0.65 12.54
N GLY A 45 -22.93 0.46 13.23
CA GLY A 45 -23.11 0.48 14.69
C GLY A 45 -21.81 0.39 15.50
N ASP A 46 -20.67 0.18 14.83
CA ASP A 46 -19.40 -0.13 15.50
C ASP A 46 -18.44 1.06 15.54
N SER A 47 -18.48 1.94 14.53
CA SER A 47 -17.52 3.03 14.38
C SER A 47 -18.11 4.17 13.54
N TYR A 48 -17.40 5.28 13.49
CA TYR A 48 -17.64 6.39 12.54
C TYR A 48 -17.29 6.01 11.10
N ASP A 49 -16.83 4.79 10.87
CA ASP A 49 -16.41 4.28 9.59
C ASP A 49 -17.49 3.38 8.96
N ASN A 50 -18.30 3.98 8.08
CA ASN A 50 -19.32 3.24 7.33
C ASN A 50 -18.79 2.61 6.03
N THR A 51 -17.55 2.88 5.63
CA THR A 51 -16.92 2.32 4.44
C THR A 51 -16.30 0.95 4.75
N GLY A 52 -15.59 0.84 5.87
CA GLY A 52 -15.03 -0.38 6.43
C GLY A 52 -13.67 -0.76 5.84
N GLN A 53 -13.47 -0.70 4.52
CA GLN A 53 -12.23 -1.13 3.87
C GLN A 53 -12.02 -0.45 2.52
N LEU A 54 -10.80 -0.59 1.98
CA LEU A 54 -10.49 -0.28 0.59
C LEU A 54 -11.05 -1.36 -0.34
N ASP A 55 -11.64 -0.93 -1.47
CA ASP A 55 -12.20 -1.80 -2.49
C ASP A 55 -12.12 -1.18 -3.89
N ASP A 56 -12.89 -1.69 -4.86
CA ASP A 56 -12.91 -1.19 -6.24
C ASP A 56 -13.55 0.20 -6.38
N GLN A 57 -14.37 0.63 -5.41
CA GLN A 57 -15.02 1.94 -5.37
C GLN A 57 -14.46 2.85 -4.26
N ASN A 58 -13.66 2.32 -3.34
CA ASN A 58 -13.06 3.01 -2.21
C ASN A 58 -11.54 2.91 -2.29
N TRP A 59 -10.90 3.79 -3.08
CA TRP A 59 -9.44 3.77 -3.26
C TRP A 59 -8.68 4.54 -2.18
N ARG A 60 -9.39 5.34 -1.40
CA ARG A 60 -8.92 6.03 -0.20
C ARG A 60 -9.96 5.84 0.89
N HIS A 61 -9.51 5.52 2.11
CA HIS A 61 -10.36 5.18 3.23
C HIS A 61 -9.77 5.71 4.52
N VAL A 62 -10.57 6.40 5.33
CA VAL A 62 -10.17 6.86 6.66
C VAL A 62 -10.61 5.82 7.68
N LYS A 63 -9.62 5.11 8.25
CA LYS A 63 -9.84 4.20 9.37
C LYS A 63 -10.01 4.99 10.66
N PHE A 64 -10.97 4.57 11.47
CA PHE A 64 -11.15 5.01 12.84
C PHE A 64 -10.88 3.82 13.75
N ILE A 65 -9.99 3.99 14.71
CA ILE A 65 -9.53 2.93 15.59
C ILE A 65 -9.80 3.36 17.01
N ASP A 66 -10.84 2.77 17.57
CA ASP A 66 -11.35 3.08 18.89
C ASP A 66 -10.69 2.21 19.96
N ASP A 67 -10.71 2.68 21.19
CA ASP A 67 -10.38 1.89 22.39
C ASP A 67 -8.97 1.31 22.43
N VAL A 68 -8.02 1.91 21.71
CA VAL A 68 -6.61 1.49 21.76
C VAL A 68 -6.06 1.75 23.15
N PRO A 69 -5.46 0.74 23.83
CA PRO A 69 -4.74 0.98 25.08
C PRO A 69 -3.66 2.03 24.85
N SER A 70 -3.85 3.22 25.40
CA SER A 70 -2.90 4.30 25.20
C SER A 70 -1.66 4.11 26.07
N GLN A 71 -0.52 3.92 25.43
CA GLN A 71 0.78 4.08 26.09
C GLN A 71 1.28 5.55 26.04
N SER A 72 0.53 6.46 25.39
CA SER A 72 1.15 7.65 24.87
C SER A 72 0.29 8.90 24.68
N VAL A 73 -0.98 8.84 24.92
CA VAL A 73 -1.81 10.05 24.84
C VAL A 73 -2.47 10.25 26.19
N ASP A 74 -2.46 11.49 26.68
CA ASP A 74 -3.23 11.98 27.84
C ASP A 74 -4.76 11.84 27.60
N ALA A 75 -5.18 10.65 27.22
CA ALA A 75 -6.57 10.27 27.29
C ALA A 75 -6.86 9.99 28.75
N GLY A 76 -7.59 10.86 29.41
CA GLY A 76 -7.91 10.76 30.83
C GLY A 76 -8.55 9.44 31.29
N ASN A 77 -8.78 8.50 30.37
CA ASN A 77 -9.26 7.14 30.60
C ASN A 77 -8.28 6.04 30.14
N GLY A 78 -7.06 6.39 29.72
CA GLY A 78 -6.04 5.44 29.25
C GLY A 78 -6.31 4.81 27.87
N LYS A 79 -7.24 5.36 27.07
CA LYS A 79 -7.56 4.90 25.73
C LYS A 79 -7.34 5.98 24.69
N ALA A 80 -6.81 5.62 23.54
CA ALA A 80 -6.60 6.51 22.41
C ALA A 80 -7.64 6.26 21.31
N PHE A 81 -7.99 7.32 20.60
CA PHE A 81 -8.77 7.28 19.37
C PHE A 81 -7.84 7.67 18.22
N LEU A 82 -7.55 6.72 17.35
CA LEU A 82 -6.59 6.92 16.27
C LEU A 82 -7.31 6.97 14.92
N MET A 83 -6.75 7.73 13.99
CA MET A 83 -7.27 7.88 12.64
C MET A 83 -6.14 7.72 11.62
N MET A 84 -6.42 7.05 10.51
CA MET A 84 -5.46 6.92 9.41
C MET A 84 -6.17 6.98 8.06
N SER A 85 -5.73 7.88 7.20
CA SER A 85 -6.17 7.87 5.80
C SER A 85 -5.39 6.83 5.02
N ASP A 86 -5.98 5.64 4.86
CA ASP A 86 -5.39 4.49 4.20
C ASP A 86 -5.54 4.55 2.67
N VAL A 87 -4.57 3.92 1.96
CA VAL A 87 -4.48 3.93 0.50
C VAL A 87 -3.56 2.82 0.01
N CYS A 88 -3.54 2.54 -1.30
CA CYS A 88 -2.50 1.71 -1.90
C CYS A 88 -1.10 2.27 -1.58
N LYS A 89 -0.20 1.40 -1.16
CA LYS A 89 1.16 1.79 -0.70
C LYS A 89 2.12 2.07 -1.85
N HIS A 90 1.77 1.69 -3.10
CA HIS A 90 2.65 1.80 -4.27
C HIS A 90 4.06 1.26 -3.97
N CYS A 91 4.11 0.03 -3.43
CA CYS A 91 5.32 -0.64 -2.94
C CYS A 91 6.43 -0.64 -3.99
N LYS A 92 7.68 -0.49 -3.56
CA LYS A 92 8.86 -0.61 -4.42
C LYS A 92 8.99 -2.03 -4.94
N HIS A 93 8.88 -3.02 -4.05
CA HIS A 93 8.73 -4.43 -4.43
C HIS A 93 7.22 -4.75 -4.45
N ALA A 94 6.61 -4.53 -5.60
CA ALA A 94 5.17 -4.65 -5.77
C ALA A 94 4.79 -6.08 -6.18
N SER A 95 4.47 -6.94 -5.21
CA SER A 95 4.02 -8.32 -5.47
C SER A 95 2.86 -8.41 -6.46
N CYS A 96 1.97 -7.41 -6.47
CA CYS A 96 0.89 -7.36 -7.44
C CYS A 96 1.38 -7.24 -8.90
N MET A 97 2.52 -6.58 -9.14
CA MET A 97 3.15 -6.55 -10.47
C MET A 97 3.77 -7.91 -10.82
N ASP A 98 4.44 -8.52 -9.84
CA ASP A 98 5.19 -9.76 -10.05
C ASP A 98 4.29 -10.93 -10.42
N VAL A 99 3.06 -10.98 -9.89
CA VAL A 99 2.11 -12.07 -10.14
C VAL A 99 1.17 -11.79 -11.31
N CYS A 100 1.26 -10.64 -11.97
CA CYS A 100 0.34 -10.30 -13.05
C CYS A 100 0.70 -11.04 -14.35
N PRO A 101 -0.11 -12.01 -14.82
CA PRO A 101 0.24 -12.84 -15.97
C PRO A 101 0.18 -12.08 -17.31
N THR A 102 -0.61 -11.01 -17.36
CA THR A 102 -0.76 -10.20 -18.59
C THR A 102 0.18 -9.01 -18.65
N GLY A 103 0.90 -8.71 -17.54
CA GLY A 103 1.70 -7.49 -17.43
C GLY A 103 0.84 -6.21 -17.34
N ALA A 104 -0.45 -6.33 -17.02
CA ALA A 104 -1.36 -5.17 -16.89
C ALA A 104 -0.94 -4.21 -15.77
N ILE A 105 -0.20 -4.69 -14.76
CA ILE A 105 0.25 -3.85 -13.67
C ILE A 105 1.68 -3.39 -13.98
N ILE A 106 1.83 -2.08 -14.14
CA ILE A 106 3.08 -1.43 -14.54
C ILE A 106 3.53 -0.42 -13.51
N ARG A 107 4.79 -0.02 -13.61
CA ARG A 107 5.34 1.15 -12.91
C ARG A 107 5.41 2.29 -13.90
N THR A 108 4.81 3.42 -13.54
CA THR A 108 4.76 4.61 -14.39
C THR A 108 6.06 5.41 -14.32
N GLU A 109 6.19 6.43 -15.16
CA GLU A 109 7.30 7.38 -15.16
C GLU A 109 7.40 8.23 -13.88
N PHE A 110 6.38 8.20 -13.03
CA PHE A 110 6.35 8.85 -11.70
C PHE A 110 6.63 7.85 -10.57
N ASP A 111 7.10 6.66 -10.91
CA ASP A 111 7.36 5.54 -9.97
C ASP A 111 6.10 5.05 -9.24
N THR A 112 4.91 5.24 -9.81
CA THR A 112 3.65 4.76 -9.24
C THR A 112 3.27 3.40 -9.82
N VAL A 113 2.59 2.57 -9.03
CA VAL A 113 2.08 1.27 -9.48
C VAL A 113 0.68 1.46 -10.04
N PHE A 114 0.49 1.21 -11.33
CA PHE A 114 -0.75 1.46 -12.08
C PHE A 114 -1.27 0.17 -12.72
N ILE A 115 -2.59 0.03 -12.82
CA ILE A 115 -3.24 -1.09 -13.53
C ILE A 115 -3.82 -0.58 -14.84
N GLN A 116 -3.35 -1.11 -15.95
CA GLN A 116 -3.91 -0.85 -17.29
C GLN A 116 -5.19 -1.67 -17.44
N GLN A 117 -6.32 -0.97 -17.49
CA GLN A 117 -7.64 -1.62 -17.45
C GLN A 117 -7.95 -2.40 -18.73
N ASP A 118 -7.45 -1.96 -19.86
CA ASP A 118 -7.56 -2.58 -21.18
C ASP A 118 -6.70 -3.83 -21.35
N VAL A 119 -5.69 -4.04 -20.53
CA VAL A 119 -4.80 -5.21 -20.51
C VAL A 119 -5.17 -6.19 -19.41
N CYS A 120 -5.93 -5.75 -18.40
CA CYS A 120 -6.32 -6.56 -17.25
C CYS A 120 -7.37 -7.60 -17.64
N ASN A 121 -7.09 -8.89 -17.43
CA ASN A 121 -8.02 -10.00 -17.69
C ASN A 121 -8.83 -10.45 -16.46
N GLY A 122 -8.74 -9.75 -15.32
CA GLY A 122 -9.49 -10.06 -14.11
C GLY A 122 -9.11 -11.34 -13.38
N CYS A 123 -7.90 -11.88 -13.57
CA CYS A 123 -7.44 -13.15 -12.98
C CYS A 123 -7.38 -13.17 -11.45
N ARG A 124 -7.43 -12.03 -10.78
CA ARG A 124 -7.40 -11.84 -9.31
C ARG A 124 -6.09 -12.20 -8.61
N ASN A 125 -5.02 -12.60 -9.31
CA ASN A 125 -3.73 -12.92 -8.67
C ASN A 125 -3.17 -11.75 -7.86
N CYS A 126 -3.32 -10.51 -8.36
CA CYS A 126 -2.88 -9.30 -7.67
C CYS A 126 -3.65 -9.03 -6.37
N ILE A 127 -4.92 -9.46 -6.29
CA ILE A 127 -5.73 -9.33 -5.07
C ILE A 127 -5.16 -10.24 -3.98
N ALA A 128 -4.92 -11.52 -4.33
CA ALA A 128 -4.36 -12.49 -3.38
C ALA A 128 -2.92 -12.15 -2.96
N ALA A 129 -2.14 -11.53 -3.86
CA ALA A 129 -0.74 -11.20 -3.60
C ALA A 129 -0.56 -9.86 -2.84
N CYS A 130 -1.61 -9.04 -2.69
CA CYS A 130 -1.49 -7.76 -2.03
C CYS A 130 -1.48 -7.91 -0.50
N PRO A 131 -0.38 -7.59 0.19
CA PRO A 131 -0.31 -7.76 1.65
C PRO A 131 -1.17 -6.77 2.42
N TYR A 132 -1.69 -5.74 1.73
CA TYR A 132 -2.53 -4.69 2.31
C TYR A 132 -4.01 -4.83 1.93
N SER A 133 -4.38 -5.82 1.11
CA SER A 133 -5.74 -6.06 0.64
C SER A 133 -6.42 -4.83 0.02
N VAL A 134 -5.64 -4.01 -0.73
CA VAL A 134 -6.11 -2.73 -1.28
C VAL A 134 -6.56 -2.83 -2.75
N ILE A 135 -6.57 -4.03 -3.32
CA ILE A 135 -6.97 -4.30 -4.70
C ILE A 135 -8.25 -5.10 -4.68
N ALA A 136 -9.25 -4.67 -5.41
CA ALA A 136 -10.50 -5.41 -5.58
C ALA A 136 -10.89 -5.54 -7.05
N LEU A 137 -11.71 -6.54 -7.35
CA LEU A 137 -12.28 -6.72 -8.69
C LEU A 137 -13.54 -5.87 -8.80
N ASN A 138 -13.60 -5.03 -9.82
CA ASN A 138 -14.83 -4.32 -10.14
C ASN A 138 -15.77 -5.27 -10.90
N PRO A 139 -16.97 -5.56 -10.39
CA PRO A 139 -17.87 -6.51 -11.00
C PRO A 139 -18.46 -6.02 -12.34
N ALA A 140 -18.53 -4.71 -12.56
CA ALA A 140 -19.08 -4.14 -13.79
C ALA A 140 -18.10 -4.22 -14.97
N THR A 141 -16.79 -4.05 -14.70
CA THR A 141 -15.72 -4.10 -15.72
C THR A 141 -15.05 -5.46 -15.82
N GLY A 142 -15.13 -6.27 -14.75
CA GLY A 142 -14.40 -7.53 -14.64
C GLY A 142 -12.88 -7.36 -14.43
N THR A 143 -12.41 -6.15 -14.15
CA THR A 143 -10.99 -5.82 -14.01
C THR A 143 -10.63 -5.44 -12.58
N ALA A 144 -9.34 -5.52 -12.22
CA ALA A 144 -8.86 -5.16 -10.89
C ALA A 144 -8.68 -3.64 -10.77
N HIS A 145 -9.15 -3.08 -9.65
CA HIS A 145 -9.10 -1.65 -9.37
C HIS A 145 -8.35 -1.38 -8.06
N LYS A 146 -7.68 -0.24 -8.00
CA LYS A 146 -7.02 0.32 -6.81
C LYS A 146 -6.64 1.76 -7.05
N CYS A 147 -6.15 2.47 -6.03
CA CYS A 147 -5.58 3.80 -6.17
C CYS A 147 -4.51 3.84 -7.27
N THR A 148 -4.60 4.84 -8.16
CA THR A 148 -3.67 5.09 -9.27
C THR A 148 -2.61 6.14 -8.93
N LEU A 149 -2.64 6.70 -7.71
CA LEU A 149 -1.95 7.94 -7.30
C LEU A 149 -2.35 9.14 -8.19
N CYS A 150 -3.60 9.11 -8.70
CA CYS A 150 -4.13 10.08 -9.66
C CYS A 150 -3.18 10.29 -10.84
N TYR A 151 -2.78 9.22 -11.51
CA TYR A 151 -1.82 9.23 -12.61
C TYR A 151 -2.14 10.25 -13.70
N ASP A 152 -3.40 10.37 -14.08
CA ASP A 152 -3.92 11.38 -15.01
C ASP A 152 -3.66 12.82 -14.55
N ARG A 153 -3.81 13.07 -13.23
CA ARG A 153 -3.49 14.39 -12.65
C ARG A 153 -2.00 14.67 -12.69
N LEU A 154 -1.17 13.66 -12.40
CA LEU A 154 0.28 13.79 -12.44
C LEU A 154 0.76 14.14 -13.85
N GLN A 155 0.20 13.51 -14.88
CA GLN A 155 0.47 13.83 -16.27
C GLN A 155 0.08 15.29 -16.62
N GLY A 156 -0.98 15.80 -15.99
CA GLY A 156 -1.41 17.19 -16.11
C GLY A 156 -0.67 18.18 -15.20
N GLY A 157 0.40 17.74 -14.49
CA GLY A 157 1.14 18.60 -13.56
C GLY A 157 0.35 18.98 -12.30
N LEU A 158 -0.68 18.20 -11.94
CA LEU A 158 -1.55 18.45 -10.80
C LEU A 158 -1.29 17.41 -9.68
N GLN A 159 -1.26 17.89 -8.44
CA GLN A 159 -1.18 16.98 -7.28
C GLN A 159 -2.45 16.11 -7.16
N PRO A 160 -2.36 14.90 -6.55
CA PRO A 160 -3.51 14.03 -6.32
C PRO A 160 -4.65 14.72 -5.59
N ALA A 161 -5.89 14.35 -5.95
CA ALA A 161 -7.10 15.00 -5.43
C ALA A 161 -7.20 14.91 -3.90
N CYS A 162 -6.87 13.75 -3.33
CA CYS A 162 -6.93 13.53 -1.88
C CYS A 162 -5.93 14.39 -1.09
N ALA A 163 -4.70 14.59 -1.59
CA ALA A 163 -3.72 15.46 -0.97
C ALA A 163 -4.14 16.93 -1.06
N LYS A 164 -4.67 17.35 -2.23
CA LYS A 164 -5.19 18.70 -2.42
C LYS A 164 -6.34 19.03 -1.46
N ALA A 165 -7.19 18.07 -1.17
CA ALA A 165 -8.39 18.26 -0.34
C ALA A 165 -8.12 18.16 1.17
N CYS A 166 -6.93 17.71 1.61
CA CYS A 166 -6.64 17.50 3.02
C CYS A 166 -6.46 18.83 3.76
N PRO A 167 -7.39 19.22 4.67
CA PRO A 167 -7.35 20.54 5.29
C PRO A 167 -6.20 20.70 6.31
N THR A 168 -5.79 19.61 6.95
CA THR A 168 -4.70 19.60 7.93
C THR A 168 -3.34 19.30 7.31
N GLN A 169 -3.30 18.99 5.99
CA GLN A 169 -2.11 18.49 5.29
C GLN A 169 -1.52 17.22 5.94
N SER A 170 -2.37 16.44 6.60
CA SER A 170 -2.00 15.08 7.04
C SER A 170 -1.52 14.24 5.86
N ILE A 171 -2.13 14.42 4.66
CA ILE A 171 -1.69 13.81 3.42
C ILE A 171 -0.85 14.83 2.64
N GLN A 172 0.46 14.61 2.60
CA GLN A 172 1.40 15.39 1.82
C GLN A 172 1.76 14.62 0.55
N PHE A 173 1.91 15.33 -0.56
CA PHE A 173 2.32 14.78 -1.85
C PHE A 173 3.53 15.55 -2.38
N GLY A 174 4.50 14.85 -2.94
CA GLY A 174 5.71 15.46 -3.51
C GLY A 174 6.74 14.42 -3.96
N PRO A 175 7.93 14.89 -4.34
CA PRO A 175 9.08 14.02 -4.56
C PRO A 175 9.36 13.17 -3.33
N LEU A 176 9.56 11.85 -3.54
CA LEU A 176 9.64 10.89 -2.45
C LEU A 176 10.78 11.22 -1.46
N ALA A 177 11.94 11.67 -1.97
CA ALA A 177 13.08 12.03 -1.14
C ALA A 177 12.79 13.24 -0.22
N GLU A 178 12.05 14.25 -0.72
CA GLU A 178 11.65 15.41 0.07
C GLU A 178 10.65 15.03 1.15
N LEU A 179 9.69 14.17 0.82
CA LEU A 179 8.71 13.66 1.78
C LEU A 179 9.37 12.82 2.88
N GLN A 180 10.37 12.01 2.54
CA GLN A 180 11.12 11.21 3.50
C GLN A 180 11.89 12.11 4.47
N GLN A 181 12.53 13.15 3.98
CA GLN A 181 13.22 14.14 4.82
C GLN A 181 12.23 14.89 5.74
N ALA A 182 11.11 15.32 5.21
CA ALA A 182 10.07 15.98 6.00
C ALA A 182 9.51 15.08 7.10
N ALA A 183 9.34 13.79 6.81
CA ALA A 183 8.89 12.80 7.78
C ALA A 183 9.90 12.55 8.90
N ASP A 184 11.20 12.48 8.57
CA ASP A 184 12.28 12.34 9.58
C ASP A 184 12.29 13.53 10.53
N VAL A 185 12.18 14.76 9.99
CA VAL A 185 12.10 15.99 10.80
C VAL A 185 10.85 15.98 11.69
N ARG A 186 9.71 15.56 11.14
CA ARG A 186 8.45 15.49 11.89
C ARG A 186 8.52 14.47 13.02
N LEU A 187 9.08 13.28 12.77
CA LEU A 187 9.28 12.26 13.79
C LEU A 187 10.16 12.75 14.91
N ALA A 188 11.30 13.39 14.59
CA ALA A 188 12.21 13.96 15.59
C ALA A 188 11.52 15.02 16.45
N ALA A 189 10.67 15.86 15.84
CA ALA A 189 9.90 16.86 16.56
C ALA A 189 8.90 16.23 17.55
N LEU A 190 8.20 15.15 17.16
CA LEU A 190 7.28 14.43 18.05
C LEU A 190 8.05 13.77 19.22
N HIS A 191 9.18 13.14 18.94
CA HIS A 191 10.01 12.53 19.99
C HIS A 191 10.52 13.58 20.99
N SER A 192 10.91 14.76 20.52
CA SER A 192 11.32 15.87 21.41
C SER A 192 10.18 16.40 22.29
N GLN A 193 8.92 16.23 21.86
CA GLN A 193 7.71 16.55 22.61
C GLN A 193 7.26 15.43 23.57
N GLY A 194 8.04 14.34 23.67
CA GLY A 194 7.72 13.21 24.54
C GLY A 194 6.83 12.13 23.90
N VAL A 195 6.47 12.25 22.61
CA VAL A 195 5.67 11.27 21.89
C VAL A 195 6.59 10.19 21.32
N THR A 196 7.18 9.39 22.19
CA THR A 196 8.26 8.45 21.85
C THR A 196 7.80 7.22 21.08
N GLN A 197 6.51 6.90 21.12
CA GLN A 197 5.89 5.77 20.38
C GLN A 197 5.64 6.10 18.90
N ALA A 198 5.70 7.37 18.50
CA ALA A 198 5.57 7.74 17.10
C ALA A 198 6.67 7.06 16.26
N GLN A 199 6.28 6.51 15.11
CA GLN A 199 7.19 5.78 14.24
C GLN A 199 6.85 5.96 12.78
N LEU A 200 7.85 5.81 11.90
CA LEU A 200 7.65 5.79 10.45
C LEU A 200 7.44 4.35 9.98
N TYR A 201 6.48 4.16 9.09
CA TYR A 201 6.16 2.87 8.47
C TYR A 201 6.32 2.95 6.96
N GLY A 202 7.19 2.11 6.41
CA GLY A 202 7.43 2.02 4.96
C GLY A 202 8.27 3.16 4.38
N ARG A 203 8.89 3.98 5.24
CA ARG A 203 9.81 5.05 4.83
C ARG A 203 11.14 4.49 4.31
N ASP A 204 11.60 3.38 4.86
CA ASP A 204 12.82 2.67 4.52
C ASP A 204 12.52 1.38 3.71
N ASP A 205 13.54 0.62 3.40
CA ASP A 205 13.44 -0.60 2.61
C ASP A 205 13.00 -1.84 3.40
N THR A 206 12.80 -1.73 4.71
CA THR A 206 12.40 -2.86 5.58
C THR A 206 11.02 -3.42 5.26
N VAL A 207 10.12 -2.57 4.73
CA VAL A 207 8.77 -2.94 4.37
C VAL A 207 8.64 -2.98 2.85
N TYR A 208 8.63 -4.17 2.25
CA TYR A 208 8.48 -4.41 0.79
C TYR A 208 9.40 -3.56 -0.09
N GLY A 209 10.63 -3.29 0.37
CA GLY A 209 11.64 -2.50 -0.32
C GLY A 209 11.41 -0.98 -0.25
N GLY A 210 10.49 -0.53 0.58
CA GLY A 210 10.03 0.84 0.71
C GLY A 210 8.66 1.06 0.07
N LEU A 211 7.96 2.07 0.56
CA LEU A 211 6.62 2.43 0.11
C LEU A 211 6.61 3.85 -0.44
N ASN A 212 6.02 4.04 -1.62
CA ASN A 212 5.81 5.40 -2.14
C ASN A 212 4.62 6.11 -1.45
N ALA A 213 3.77 5.37 -0.73
CA ALA A 213 2.82 5.93 0.21
C ALA A 213 3.13 5.36 1.60
N PHE A 214 3.83 6.13 2.42
CA PHE A 214 4.31 5.77 3.73
C PHE A 214 3.67 6.65 4.82
N PHE A 215 3.82 6.23 6.08
CA PHE A 215 3.05 6.77 7.19
C PHE A 215 3.93 7.16 8.37
N LEU A 216 3.54 8.21 9.08
CA LEU A 216 3.90 8.44 10.47
C LEU A 216 2.74 7.94 11.32
N LEU A 217 2.99 6.94 12.15
CA LEU A 217 2.02 6.29 13.01
C LEU A 217 2.22 6.70 14.46
N MET A 218 1.14 6.79 15.22
CA MET A 218 1.13 7.13 16.65
C MET A 218 1.13 5.89 17.55
N ASP A 219 1.10 4.70 16.96
CA ASP A 219 1.15 3.39 17.61
C ASP A 219 1.76 2.36 16.65
N LYS A 220 1.82 1.10 17.07
CA LYS A 220 2.35 0.00 16.27
C LYS A 220 1.58 -0.18 14.96
N PRO A 221 2.23 -0.65 13.87
CA PRO A 221 1.57 -0.86 12.58
C PRO A 221 0.34 -1.77 12.68
N GLU A 222 0.40 -2.79 13.53
CA GLU A 222 -0.68 -3.76 13.72
C GLU A 222 -1.96 -3.12 14.25
N THR A 223 -1.85 -2.07 15.08
CA THR A 223 -2.99 -1.29 15.56
C THR A 223 -3.77 -0.66 14.41
N TYR A 224 -3.08 -0.30 13.33
CA TYR A 224 -3.68 0.23 12.11
C TYR A 224 -4.06 -0.85 11.08
N GLY A 225 -3.88 -2.13 11.42
CA GLY A 225 -4.08 -3.25 10.50
C GLY A 225 -3.03 -3.32 9.39
N LEU A 226 -1.84 -2.77 9.65
CA LEU A 226 -0.70 -2.86 8.73
C LEU A 226 0.19 -4.05 9.11
N PRO A 227 0.78 -4.76 8.12
CA PRO A 227 1.72 -5.84 8.41
C PRO A 227 2.93 -5.34 9.20
N ASN A 228 3.39 -6.13 10.17
CA ASN A 228 4.64 -5.84 10.87
C ASN A 228 5.83 -5.93 9.90
N ALA A 229 6.81 -5.03 10.05
CA ALA A 229 8.02 -5.02 9.23
C ALA A 229 8.79 -6.36 9.28
N ALA A 230 8.80 -7.05 10.42
CA ALA A 230 9.42 -8.37 10.55
C ALA A 230 8.76 -9.45 9.67
N ASN A 231 7.48 -9.27 9.33
CA ASN A 231 6.68 -10.19 8.49
C ASN A 231 6.49 -9.66 7.06
N ALA A 232 7.07 -8.51 6.73
CA ALA A 232 6.91 -7.82 5.45
C ALA A 232 7.91 -8.31 4.37
N GLY A 233 8.46 -9.52 4.53
CA GLY A 233 9.32 -10.14 3.54
C GLY A 233 8.52 -10.72 2.37
N LEU A 234 8.68 -10.17 1.17
CA LEU A 234 8.25 -10.86 -0.04
C LEU A 234 9.29 -11.91 -0.41
N PRO A 235 8.86 -13.07 -0.96
CA PRO A 235 9.79 -13.99 -1.58
C PRO A 235 10.65 -13.24 -2.59
N SER A 236 11.96 -13.33 -2.45
CA SER A 236 12.87 -12.67 -3.37
C SER A 236 12.65 -13.21 -4.76
N ARG A 237 12.32 -12.35 -5.72
CA ARG A 237 12.22 -12.70 -7.15
C ARG A 237 13.54 -13.25 -7.71
N ASN A 238 14.63 -12.95 -7.04
CA ASN A 238 16.00 -13.36 -7.37
C ASN A 238 16.53 -14.36 -6.36
N ASP A 239 15.72 -15.30 -5.88
CA ASP A 239 16.17 -16.41 -5.04
C ASP A 239 16.97 -17.42 -5.89
N VAL A 240 18.22 -17.03 -6.20
CA VAL A 240 19.17 -17.90 -6.92
C VAL A 240 19.36 -19.24 -6.21
N GLY A 241 19.32 -19.25 -4.86
CA GLY A 241 19.40 -20.46 -4.05
C GLY A 241 18.24 -21.41 -4.31
N GLY A 242 17.01 -20.89 -4.33
CA GLY A 242 15.82 -21.66 -4.65
C GLY A 242 15.82 -22.23 -6.07
N TYR A 243 16.23 -21.42 -7.05
CA TYR A 243 16.36 -21.90 -8.44
C TYR A 243 17.42 -22.99 -8.60
N LEU A 244 18.59 -22.86 -7.95
CA LEU A 244 19.63 -23.89 -7.96
C LEU A 244 19.15 -25.17 -7.27
N ALA A 245 18.47 -25.07 -6.15
CA ALA A 245 17.89 -26.23 -5.47
C ALA A 245 16.87 -26.95 -6.37
N ALA A 246 16.01 -26.21 -7.06
CA ALA A 246 15.04 -26.79 -7.99
C ALA A 246 15.72 -27.49 -9.17
N LEU A 247 16.78 -26.90 -9.76
CA LEU A 247 17.55 -27.51 -10.83
C LEU A 247 18.26 -28.81 -10.38
N VAL A 248 18.86 -28.80 -9.19
CA VAL A 248 19.52 -30.00 -8.64
C VAL A 248 18.48 -31.11 -8.41
N THR A 249 17.33 -30.77 -7.84
CA THR A 249 16.24 -31.76 -7.60
C THR A 249 15.73 -32.35 -8.92
N ALA A 250 15.54 -31.52 -9.93
CA ALA A 250 15.14 -31.97 -11.26
C ALA A 250 16.17 -32.90 -11.90
N ALA A 251 17.44 -32.53 -11.82
CA ALA A 251 18.55 -33.35 -12.35
C ALA A 251 18.65 -34.73 -11.66
N LEU A 252 18.54 -34.75 -10.34
CA LEU A 252 18.48 -36.00 -9.55
C LEU A 252 17.29 -36.87 -9.93
N GLY A 253 16.12 -36.28 -10.16
CA GLY A 253 14.93 -36.98 -10.63
C GLY A 253 15.12 -37.63 -12.01
N VAL A 254 15.76 -36.92 -12.95
CA VAL A 254 16.08 -37.44 -14.27
C VAL A 254 17.09 -38.59 -14.18
N ILE A 255 18.16 -38.46 -13.37
CA ILE A 255 19.14 -39.50 -13.15
C ILE A 255 18.48 -40.75 -12.54
N ALA A 256 17.67 -40.57 -11.50
CA ALA A 256 16.94 -41.67 -10.87
C ALA A 256 16.02 -42.38 -11.88
N GLY A 257 15.32 -41.62 -12.72
CA GLY A 257 14.49 -42.17 -13.80
C GLY A 257 15.26 -43.01 -14.81
N ILE A 258 16.42 -42.51 -15.27
CA ILE A 258 17.30 -43.25 -16.18
C ILE A 258 17.82 -44.52 -15.54
N VAL A 259 18.28 -44.49 -14.28
CA VAL A 259 18.74 -45.67 -13.54
C VAL A 259 17.63 -46.69 -13.38
N ALA A 260 16.42 -46.25 -13.01
CA ALA A 260 15.27 -47.15 -12.87
C ALA A 260 14.86 -47.79 -14.20
N PHE A 261 14.89 -47.01 -15.30
CA PHE A 261 14.64 -47.51 -16.64
C PHE A 261 15.65 -48.56 -17.10
N ARG A 262 16.96 -48.30 -16.89
CA ARG A 262 18.05 -49.26 -17.23
C ARG A 262 17.92 -50.55 -16.41
N ARG A 263 17.53 -50.50 -15.14
CA ARG A 263 17.34 -51.70 -14.30
C ARG A 263 16.17 -52.55 -14.74
N ARG A 264 15.15 -51.98 -15.38
CA ARG A 264 14.00 -52.73 -15.93
C ARG A 264 14.28 -53.40 -17.26
N GLY A 265 15.33 -53.01 -17.96
CA GLY A 265 15.70 -53.53 -19.25
C GLY A 265 16.75 -54.67 -19.25
N THR A 266 17.15 -55.14 -18.07
CA THR A 266 18.02 -56.37 -17.95
C THR A 266 17.14 -57.54 -17.60
N PRO A 267 16.96 -58.53 -18.51
CA PRO A 267 16.20 -59.76 -18.23
C PRO A 267 16.88 -60.64 -17.16
#